data_e0008036a89359edfeef415ab8c2c3f5
#
_entry.id   e0008036a89359edfeef415ab8c2c3f5
#
_cell.length_a   1.000
_cell.length_b   1.000
_cell.length_c   1.000
_cell.angle_alpha   90.00
_cell.angle_beta   90.00
_cell.angle_gamma   90.00
#
_symmetry.space_group_name_H-M   'P 1'
#
loop_
_entity.id
_entity.type
_entity.pdbx_description
1 polymer ?
#
loop_
_entity_poly.entity_id
_entity_poly.type
_entity_poly.pdbx_seq_one_letter_code
_entity_poly.pdbx_strand_id
1 'polypeptide(L)'
;MGGSLVLQIAVGIVAGIALSLISPDAGKASMLLGNLFVQALKAVAPVLVLVLVASAIANRRVSHTAQLRPIVIMYLVGTVAAAWLAITVSTLFPTTLALQFPEVTATAPQGISQVLGGLLLKLVDNPVNAILNANYIGILVWGVLLGVFLHHAADTTRQVLADLADAVTHIVRIVIRLAPIGIFGLVAGNLAESGLSALGGYARILTVLLSCMLIMALLINPLIVWVKTRRNPYPIVFTALRESGVTAFFTRSSAANIPVNLALCERLDLEKDTYALSIPLGATINMGGAAITITVLTLAAAHTLGIAVDFPTALLLSVVAALSACGASGVAGGSLL
;
A
#
# COMPACT_ATOMS: atom_id res chain seq x y z
N MET A 1 5.37 2.28 27.79
CA MET A 1 5.85 3.35 26.88
C MET A 1 4.64 3.86 26.10
N GLY A 2 4.05 4.98 26.56
CA GLY A 2 2.73 5.47 26.10
C GLY A 2 2.79 6.58 25.04
N GLY A 3 3.66 6.48 24.04
CA GLY A 3 3.68 7.43 22.92
C GLY A 3 3.07 6.84 21.66
N SER A 4 2.58 7.67 20.74
CA SER A 4 2.10 7.19 19.45
C SER A 4 3.22 6.43 18.72
N LEU A 5 2.89 5.35 18.01
CA LEU A 5 3.88 4.55 17.26
C LEU A 5 4.68 5.43 16.27
N VAL A 6 4.06 6.48 15.73
CA VAL A 6 4.73 7.48 14.87
C VAL A 6 5.85 8.21 15.62
N LEU A 7 5.60 8.62 16.87
CA LEU A 7 6.62 9.26 17.69
C LEU A 7 7.77 8.29 18.01
N GLN A 8 7.46 7.03 18.32
CA GLN A 8 8.47 6.00 18.57
C GLN A 8 9.33 5.74 17.32
N ILE A 9 8.73 5.71 16.12
CA ILE A 9 9.45 5.60 14.84
C ILE A 9 10.34 6.83 14.63
N ALA A 10 9.83 8.04 14.85
CA ALA A 10 10.62 9.26 14.73
C ALA A 10 11.84 9.25 15.67
N VAL A 11 11.63 8.83 16.92
CA VAL A 11 12.74 8.64 17.90
C VAL A 11 13.71 7.58 17.40
N GLY A 12 13.22 6.47 16.83
CA GLY A 12 14.06 5.42 16.23
C GLY A 12 14.92 5.95 15.09
N ILE A 13 14.36 6.75 14.20
CA ILE A 13 15.09 7.39 13.10
C ILE A 13 16.19 8.31 13.63
N VAL A 14 15.87 9.21 14.56
CA VAL A 14 16.84 10.16 15.14
C VAL A 14 17.96 9.39 15.87
N ALA A 15 17.61 8.38 16.66
CA ALA A 15 18.58 7.55 17.36
C ALA A 15 19.47 6.76 16.38
N GLY A 16 18.91 6.25 15.27
CA GLY A 16 19.65 5.56 14.21
C GLY A 16 20.65 6.48 13.50
N ILE A 17 20.27 7.70 13.19
CA ILE A 17 21.15 8.72 12.63
C ILE A 17 22.28 9.02 13.64
N ALA A 18 21.93 9.27 14.90
CA ALA A 18 22.92 9.58 15.94
C ALA A 18 23.94 8.42 16.13
N LEU A 19 23.45 7.17 16.17
CA LEU A 19 24.32 6.01 16.31
C LEU A 19 25.29 5.88 15.15
N SER A 20 24.83 6.05 13.91
CA SER A 20 25.69 5.92 12.73
C SER A 20 26.79 6.99 12.67
N LEU A 21 26.51 8.20 13.22
CA LEU A 21 27.49 9.30 13.27
C LEU A 21 28.52 9.10 14.39
N ILE A 22 28.10 8.55 15.55
CA ILE A 22 28.98 8.33 16.71
C ILE A 22 29.83 7.07 16.54
N SER A 23 29.24 5.99 16.05
CA SER A 23 29.89 4.69 15.89
C SER A 23 29.37 3.96 14.64
N PRO A 24 30.02 4.15 13.46
CA PRO A 24 29.61 3.47 12.23
C PRO A 24 29.57 1.93 12.36
N ASP A 25 30.50 1.34 13.13
CA ASP A 25 30.52 -0.11 13.31
C ASP A 25 29.31 -0.62 14.10
N ALA A 26 28.91 0.09 15.17
CA ALA A 26 27.68 -0.21 15.88
C ALA A 26 26.44 0.03 15.01
N GLY A 27 26.48 1.05 14.14
CA GLY A 27 25.45 1.30 13.12
C GLY A 27 25.29 0.11 12.17
N LYS A 28 26.38 -0.41 11.61
CA LYS A 28 26.37 -1.60 10.75
C LYS A 28 25.85 -2.84 11.50
N ALA A 29 26.30 -3.06 12.73
CA ALA A 29 25.82 -4.19 13.54
C ALA A 29 24.31 -4.12 13.81
N SER A 30 23.75 -2.92 13.98
CA SER A 30 22.31 -2.71 14.20
C SER A 30 21.45 -3.02 12.97
N MET A 31 22.04 -3.15 11.77
CA MET A 31 21.36 -3.55 10.54
C MET A 31 20.66 -4.90 10.67
N LEU A 32 21.17 -5.79 11.55
CA LEU A 32 20.51 -7.07 11.85
C LEU A 32 19.07 -6.87 12.33
N LEU A 33 18.81 -5.87 13.19
CA LEU A 33 17.47 -5.58 13.71
C LEU A 33 16.55 -5.12 12.58
N GLY A 34 17.09 -4.31 11.67
CA GLY A 34 16.39 -3.85 10.47
C GLY A 34 16.02 -5.01 9.54
N ASN A 35 16.99 -5.88 9.28
CA ASN A 35 16.80 -7.05 8.42
C ASN A 35 15.78 -8.03 9.01
N LEU A 36 15.82 -8.27 10.33
CA LEU A 36 14.82 -9.11 11.00
C LEU A 36 13.41 -8.53 10.86
N PHE A 37 13.26 -7.23 11.01
CA PHE A 37 11.97 -6.56 10.83
C PHE A 37 11.44 -6.70 9.39
N VAL A 38 12.28 -6.45 8.38
CA VAL A 38 11.91 -6.61 6.97
C VAL A 38 11.56 -8.06 6.64
N GLN A 39 12.33 -9.03 7.15
CA GLN A 39 12.04 -10.45 6.94
C GLN A 39 10.74 -10.87 7.63
N ALA A 40 10.43 -10.37 8.81
CA ALA A 40 9.17 -10.62 9.48
C ALA A 40 7.98 -10.09 8.67
N LEU A 41 8.09 -8.89 8.07
CA LEU A 41 7.06 -8.35 7.16
C LEU A 41 6.89 -9.25 5.94
N LYS A 42 8.00 -9.60 5.26
CA LYS A 42 7.98 -10.47 4.07
C LYS A 42 7.39 -11.85 4.35
N ALA A 43 7.61 -12.41 5.52
CA ALA A 43 7.10 -13.72 5.89
C ALA A 43 5.58 -13.76 6.04
N VAL A 44 4.98 -12.68 6.54
CA VAL A 44 3.54 -12.64 6.83
C VAL A 44 2.72 -12.13 5.64
N ALA A 45 3.29 -11.29 4.79
CA ALA A 45 2.58 -10.60 3.71
C ALA A 45 1.85 -11.53 2.73
N PRO A 46 2.43 -12.61 2.19
CA PRO A 46 1.75 -13.49 1.25
C PRO A 46 0.49 -14.15 1.83
N VAL A 47 0.60 -14.66 3.07
CA VAL A 47 -0.51 -15.30 3.77
C VAL A 47 -1.61 -14.28 4.11
N LEU A 48 -1.20 -13.10 4.57
CA LEU A 48 -2.12 -12.01 4.87
C LEU A 48 -2.97 -11.66 3.64
N VAL A 49 -2.34 -11.40 2.49
CA VAL A 49 -3.04 -11.01 1.26
C VAL A 49 -4.02 -12.09 0.82
N LEU A 50 -3.59 -13.36 0.79
CA LEU A 50 -4.46 -14.47 0.42
C LEU A 50 -5.72 -14.52 1.29
N VAL A 51 -5.52 -14.56 2.61
CA VAL A 51 -6.62 -14.78 3.56
C VAL A 51 -7.55 -13.57 3.64
N LEU A 52 -7.00 -12.35 3.63
CA LEU A 52 -7.81 -11.13 3.66
C LEU A 52 -8.68 -10.97 2.42
N VAL A 53 -8.11 -11.18 1.23
CA VAL A 53 -8.86 -11.06 -0.02
C VAL A 53 -9.95 -12.14 -0.08
N ALA A 54 -9.61 -13.38 0.25
CA ALA A 54 -10.58 -14.48 0.29
C ALA A 54 -11.70 -14.19 1.30
N SER A 55 -11.37 -13.76 2.52
CA SER A 55 -12.35 -13.44 3.57
C SER A 55 -13.24 -12.26 3.18
N ALA A 56 -12.67 -11.18 2.64
CA ALA A 56 -13.41 -9.99 2.23
C ALA A 56 -14.47 -10.32 1.15
N ILE A 57 -14.11 -11.18 0.19
CA ILE A 57 -15.03 -11.57 -0.89
C ILE A 57 -16.07 -12.60 -0.39
N ALA A 58 -15.64 -13.61 0.38
CA ALA A 58 -16.52 -14.65 0.90
C ALA A 58 -17.61 -14.09 1.84
N ASN A 59 -17.24 -13.12 2.68
CA ASN A 59 -18.15 -12.51 3.66
C ASN A 59 -18.88 -11.27 3.14
N ARG A 60 -18.79 -10.98 1.85
CA ARG A 60 -19.48 -9.84 1.25
C ARG A 60 -21.00 -10.02 1.35
N ARG A 61 -21.68 -9.09 2.00
CA ARG A 61 -23.15 -9.00 2.00
C ARG A 61 -23.57 -8.24 0.74
N VAL A 62 -24.35 -8.88 -0.13
CA VAL A 62 -24.93 -8.23 -1.31
C VAL A 62 -26.27 -7.61 -0.89
N SER A 63 -26.31 -6.28 -0.77
CA SER A 63 -27.57 -5.55 -0.70
C SER A 63 -28.09 -5.33 -2.12
N HIS A 64 -29.34 -5.69 -2.39
CA HIS A 64 -29.93 -5.60 -3.73
C HIS A 64 -30.19 -4.15 -4.20
N THR A 65 -30.11 -3.16 -3.33
CA THR A 65 -30.48 -1.76 -3.60
C THR A 65 -29.31 -0.84 -3.90
N ALA A 66 -28.09 -1.21 -3.52
CA ALA A 66 -26.94 -0.33 -3.69
C ALA A 66 -26.43 -0.32 -5.13
N GLN A 67 -26.27 0.87 -5.69
CA GLN A 67 -25.62 1.08 -7.00
C GLN A 67 -24.11 0.89 -6.90
N LEU A 68 -23.67 -0.36 -6.74
CA LEU A 68 -22.25 -0.70 -6.53
C LEU A 68 -21.37 -0.41 -7.75
N ARG A 69 -21.92 -0.64 -8.96
CA ARG A 69 -21.14 -0.51 -10.19
C ARG A 69 -20.49 0.88 -10.35
N PRO A 70 -21.19 2.01 -10.22
CA PRO A 70 -20.56 3.32 -10.32
C PRO A 70 -19.56 3.59 -9.21
N ILE A 71 -19.77 3.07 -8.00
CA ILE A 71 -18.87 3.24 -6.86
C ILE A 71 -17.54 2.51 -7.12
N VAL A 72 -17.61 1.24 -7.53
CA VAL A 72 -16.41 0.45 -7.86
C VAL A 72 -15.63 1.07 -9.01
N ILE A 73 -16.32 1.54 -10.05
CA ILE A 73 -15.68 2.25 -11.17
C ILE A 73 -14.95 3.51 -10.66
N MET A 74 -15.55 4.29 -9.77
CA MET A 74 -14.89 5.49 -9.23
C MET A 74 -13.68 5.15 -8.36
N TYR A 75 -13.71 4.06 -7.61
CA TYR A 75 -12.54 3.59 -6.86
C TYR A 75 -11.39 3.18 -7.79
N LEU A 76 -11.70 2.43 -8.85
CA LEU A 76 -10.69 2.05 -9.85
C LEU A 76 -10.14 3.26 -10.59
N VAL A 77 -10.99 4.18 -11.01
CA VAL A 77 -10.57 5.44 -11.67
C VAL A 77 -9.66 6.24 -10.73
N GLY A 78 -10.02 6.38 -9.45
CA GLY A 78 -9.19 7.08 -8.46
C GLY A 78 -7.85 6.40 -8.26
N THR A 79 -7.82 5.07 -8.14
CA THR A 79 -6.57 4.31 -7.96
C THR A 79 -5.67 4.37 -9.18
N VAL A 80 -6.22 4.24 -10.39
CA VAL A 80 -5.47 4.39 -11.65
C VAL A 80 -4.95 5.83 -11.82
N ALA A 81 -5.78 6.83 -11.54
CA ALA A 81 -5.36 8.24 -11.59
C ALA A 81 -4.21 8.52 -10.62
N ALA A 82 -4.23 7.91 -9.43
CA ALA A 82 -3.15 8.01 -8.46
C ALA A 82 -1.83 7.40 -8.98
N ALA A 83 -1.90 6.24 -9.63
CA ALA A 83 -0.73 5.62 -10.25
C ALA A 83 -0.19 6.43 -11.44
N TRP A 84 -1.07 6.99 -12.27
CA TRP A 84 -0.67 7.87 -13.38
C TRP A 84 -0.02 9.16 -12.90
N LEU A 85 -0.58 9.77 -11.85
CA LEU A 85 0.04 10.92 -11.20
C LEU A 85 1.46 10.57 -10.72
N ALA A 86 1.62 9.41 -10.08
CA ALA A 86 2.91 8.95 -9.59
C ALA A 86 3.94 8.78 -10.72
N ILE A 87 3.54 8.21 -11.88
CA ILE A 87 4.39 8.13 -13.08
C ILE A 87 4.79 9.54 -13.52
N THR A 88 3.82 10.42 -13.70
CA THR A 88 4.06 11.77 -14.21
C THR A 88 5.03 12.54 -13.31
N VAL A 89 4.81 12.51 -12.00
CA VAL A 89 5.69 13.19 -11.04
C VAL A 89 7.07 12.53 -10.97
N SER A 90 7.15 11.19 -11.00
CA SER A 90 8.43 10.48 -10.97
C SER A 90 9.26 10.66 -12.25
N THR A 91 8.62 10.84 -13.40
CA THR A 91 9.33 11.15 -14.66
C THR A 91 9.81 12.60 -14.72
N LEU A 92 9.03 13.54 -14.18
CA LEU A 92 9.42 14.95 -14.08
C LEU A 92 10.50 15.19 -13.02
N PHE A 93 10.46 14.43 -11.93
CA PHE A 93 11.40 14.52 -10.81
C PHE A 93 12.03 13.16 -10.51
N PRO A 94 12.93 12.66 -11.36
CA PRO A 94 13.56 11.36 -11.18
C PRO A 94 14.23 11.27 -9.82
N THR A 95 13.96 10.18 -9.12
CA THR A 95 14.57 9.88 -7.81
C THR A 95 15.34 8.57 -7.90
N THR A 96 16.37 8.44 -7.09
CA THR A 96 17.15 7.21 -6.92
C THR A 96 17.07 6.75 -5.48
N LEU A 97 17.13 5.44 -5.28
CA LEU A 97 17.22 4.84 -3.94
C LEU A 97 18.69 4.90 -3.48
N ALA A 98 18.91 5.34 -2.27
CA ALA A 98 20.25 5.33 -1.66
C ALA A 98 20.57 3.92 -1.10
N LEU A 99 20.31 2.87 -1.89
CA LEU A 99 20.56 1.48 -1.52
C LEU A 99 21.72 0.94 -2.36
N GLN A 100 22.65 0.23 -1.74
CA GLN A 100 23.60 -0.61 -2.46
C GLN A 100 22.86 -1.90 -2.82
N PHE A 101 22.53 -2.06 -4.09
CA PHE A 101 22.04 -3.35 -4.58
C PHE A 101 23.26 -4.28 -4.77
N PRO A 102 23.23 -5.55 -4.32
CA PRO A 102 24.15 -6.54 -4.83
C PRO A 102 24.02 -6.52 -6.36
N GLU A 103 25.12 -6.76 -7.09
CA GLU A 103 25.14 -6.76 -8.57
C GLU A 103 24.01 -7.67 -9.11
N VAL A 104 22.84 -7.09 -9.28
CA VAL A 104 21.72 -7.75 -9.92
C VAL A 104 21.87 -7.45 -11.40
N THR A 105 22.26 -8.45 -12.17
CA THR A 105 22.17 -8.43 -13.63
C THR A 105 20.69 -8.45 -14.05
N ALA A 106 19.97 -7.39 -13.68
CA ALA A 106 18.59 -7.21 -14.12
C ALA A 106 18.63 -6.74 -15.57
N THR A 107 18.34 -7.64 -16.51
CA THR A 107 18.13 -7.27 -17.91
C THR A 107 16.77 -6.59 -18.03
N ALA A 108 16.78 -5.38 -18.59
CA ALA A 108 15.53 -4.70 -18.90
C ALA A 108 14.65 -5.56 -19.83
N PRO A 109 13.33 -5.63 -19.60
CA PRO A 109 12.44 -6.36 -20.51
C PRO A 109 12.56 -5.83 -21.94
N GLN A 110 12.67 -6.70 -22.92
CA GLN A 110 12.85 -6.31 -24.32
C GLN A 110 11.56 -5.78 -24.99
N GLY A 111 10.47 -5.65 -24.24
CA GLY A 111 9.20 -5.08 -24.73
C GLY A 111 7.99 -5.46 -23.89
N ILE A 112 6.88 -4.75 -24.13
CA ILE A 112 5.61 -4.93 -23.40
C ILE A 112 5.09 -6.37 -23.52
N SER A 113 5.24 -7.01 -24.67
CA SER A 113 4.76 -8.39 -24.88
C SER A 113 5.41 -9.39 -23.93
N GLN A 114 6.72 -9.23 -23.66
CA GLN A 114 7.44 -10.08 -22.72
C GLN A 114 6.96 -9.84 -21.28
N VAL A 115 6.73 -8.59 -20.92
CA VAL A 115 6.20 -8.22 -19.59
C VAL A 115 4.79 -8.77 -19.40
N LEU A 116 3.90 -8.56 -20.39
CA LEU A 116 2.52 -9.08 -20.35
C LEU A 116 2.49 -10.61 -20.30
N GLY A 117 3.31 -11.28 -21.13
CA GLY A 117 3.44 -12.73 -21.08
C GLY A 117 3.88 -13.24 -19.70
N GLY A 118 4.89 -12.60 -19.11
CA GLY A 118 5.33 -12.92 -17.75
C GLY A 118 4.26 -12.68 -16.68
N LEU A 119 3.48 -11.60 -16.80
CA LEU A 119 2.36 -11.31 -15.88
C LEU A 119 1.23 -12.33 -16.03
N LEU A 120 0.88 -12.73 -17.27
CA LEU A 120 -0.15 -13.73 -17.52
C LEU A 120 0.25 -15.11 -16.94
N LEU A 121 1.51 -15.50 -17.07
CA LEU A 121 2.01 -16.74 -16.46
C LEU A 121 1.96 -16.68 -14.93
N LYS A 122 2.23 -15.51 -14.33
CA LYS A 122 2.12 -15.31 -12.87
C LYS A 122 0.68 -15.39 -12.35
N LEU A 123 -0.33 -15.15 -13.20
CA LEU A 123 -1.75 -15.34 -12.83
C LEU A 123 -2.10 -16.81 -12.59
N VAL A 124 -1.46 -17.72 -13.35
CA VAL A 124 -1.77 -19.16 -13.35
C VAL A 124 -0.66 -19.93 -12.62
N ASP A 125 -0.30 -19.45 -11.45
CA ASP A 125 0.73 -20.09 -10.61
C ASP A 125 0.07 -21.04 -9.59
N ASN A 126 0.84 -22.04 -9.15
CA ASN A 126 0.42 -22.91 -8.05
C ASN A 126 0.31 -22.09 -6.76
N PRO A 127 -0.77 -22.22 -5.95
CA PRO A 127 -0.96 -21.39 -4.78
C PRO A 127 0.17 -21.48 -3.76
N VAL A 128 0.76 -22.67 -3.57
CA VAL A 128 1.89 -22.86 -2.66
C VAL A 128 3.13 -22.17 -3.21
N ASN A 129 3.41 -22.31 -4.51
CA ASN A 129 4.52 -21.64 -5.17
C ASN A 129 4.36 -20.12 -5.14
N ALA A 130 3.15 -19.62 -5.38
CA ALA A 130 2.84 -18.20 -5.32
C ALA A 130 3.12 -17.61 -3.92
N ILE A 131 2.76 -18.32 -2.85
CA ILE A 131 3.04 -17.92 -1.47
C ILE A 131 4.55 -17.96 -1.18
N LEU A 132 5.25 -19.03 -1.55
CA LEU A 132 6.68 -19.21 -1.30
C LEU A 132 7.54 -18.14 -1.99
N ASN A 133 7.19 -17.78 -3.23
CA ASN A 133 7.93 -16.81 -4.03
C ASN A 133 7.35 -15.38 -3.96
N ALA A 134 6.38 -15.13 -3.06
CA ALA A 134 5.69 -13.84 -2.93
C ALA A 134 5.15 -13.32 -4.29
N ASN A 135 4.62 -14.23 -5.13
CA ASN A 135 3.94 -13.88 -6.36
C ASN A 135 2.54 -13.31 -6.03
N TYR A 136 2.49 -12.01 -5.69
CA TYR A 136 1.26 -11.36 -5.25
C TYR A 136 0.14 -11.40 -6.29
N ILE A 137 0.45 -11.44 -7.58
CA ILE A 137 -0.55 -11.56 -8.65
C ILE A 137 -1.25 -12.93 -8.55
N GLY A 138 -0.49 -14.01 -8.46
CA GLY A 138 -1.01 -15.36 -8.26
C GLY A 138 -1.79 -15.49 -6.94
N ILE A 139 -1.25 -14.93 -5.85
CA ILE A 139 -1.91 -14.91 -4.54
C ILE A 139 -3.27 -14.20 -4.61
N LEU A 140 -3.34 -13.05 -5.29
CA LEU A 140 -4.59 -12.33 -5.49
C LEU A 140 -5.63 -13.14 -6.28
N VAL A 141 -5.20 -13.79 -7.37
CA VAL A 141 -6.09 -14.66 -8.17
C VAL A 141 -6.66 -15.77 -7.29
N TRP A 142 -5.82 -16.48 -6.53
CA TRP A 142 -6.28 -17.52 -5.62
C TRP A 142 -7.17 -16.99 -4.51
N GLY A 143 -6.84 -15.81 -3.93
CA GLY A 143 -7.68 -15.15 -2.93
C GLY A 143 -9.07 -14.82 -3.47
N VAL A 144 -9.14 -14.26 -4.69
CA VAL A 144 -10.42 -13.95 -5.37
C VAL A 144 -11.21 -15.23 -5.65
N LEU A 145 -10.58 -16.26 -6.24
CA LEU A 145 -11.26 -17.52 -6.55
C LEU A 145 -11.80 -18.20 -5.30
N LEU A 146 -10.98 -18.35 -4.26
CA LEU A 146 -11.41 -18.89 -2.97
C LEU A 146 -12.57 -18.08 -2.38
N GLY A 147 -12.47 -16.76 -2.39
CA GLY A 147 -13.51 -15.89 -1.89
C GLY A 147 -14.84 -16.03 -2.63
N VAL A 148 -14.80 -16.10 -3.97
CA VAL A 148 -15.99 -16.26 -4.80
C VAL A 148 -16.66 -17.62 -4.55
N PHE A 149 -15.91 -18.70 -4.52
CA PHE A 149 -16.49 -20.05 -4.31
C PHE A 149 -16.93 -20.25 -2.86
N LEU A 150 -16.22 -19.72 -1.87
CA LEU A 150 -16.59 -19.79 -0.47
C LEU A 150 -17.71 -18.81 -0.09
N HIS A 151 -18.08 -17.88 -0.95
CA HIS A 151 -19.23 -17.00 -0.73
C HIS A 151 -20.55 -17.78 -0.56
N HIS A 152 -20.68 -18.93 -1.21
CA HIS A 152 -21.85 -19.81 -1.10
C HIS A 152 -21.68 -20.93 -0.04
N ALA A 153 -20.56 -20.93 0.68
CA ALA A 153 -20.33 -21.89 1.76
C ALA A 153 -21.20 -21.59 3.00
N ALA A 154 -21.28 -22.57 3.89
CA ALA A 154 -21.97 -22.39 5.18
C ALA A 154 -21.39 -21.22 5.97
N ASP A 155 -22.24 -20.58 6.79
CA ASP A 155 -21.85 -19.43 7.62
C ASP A 155 -20.66 -19.75 8.54
N THR A 156 -20.62 -20.99 9.06
CA THR A 156 -19.49 -21.48 9.87
C THR A 156 -18.17 -21.44 9.12
N THR A 157 -18.14 -21.86 7.85
CA THR A 157 -16.92 -21.83 7.02
C THR A 157 -16.49 -20.40 6.74
N ARG A 158 -17.43 -19.50 6.46
CA ARG A 158 -17.15 -18.08 6.23
C ARG A 158 -16.63 -17.40 7.50
N GLN A 159 -17.19 -17.79 8.67
CA GLN A 159 -16.71 -17.28 9.95
C GLN A 159 -15.29 -17.75 10.25
N VAL A 160 -14.97 -19.03 10.03
CA VAL A 160 -13.59 -19.53 10.19
C VAL A 160 -12.60 -18.76 9.32
N LEU A 161 -13.00 -18.44 8.08
CA LEU A 161 -12.15 -17.64 7.19
C LEU A 161 -11.95 -16.20 7.70
N ALA A 162 -12.99 -15.61 8.30
CA ALA A 162 -12.91 -14.29 8.93
C ALA A 162 -11.99 -14.32 10.17
N ASP A 163 -12.16 -15.32 11.03
CA ASP A 163 -11.34 -15.51 12.23
C ASP A 163 -9.84 -15.71 11.85
N LEU A 164 -9.58 -16.45 10.77
CA LEU A 164 -8.22 -16.63 10.25
C LEU A 164 -7.64 -15.31 9.73
N ALA A 165 -8.44 -14.50 9.01
CA ALA A 165 -8.04 -13.17 8.55
C ALA A 165 -7.70 -12.24 9.71
N ASP A 166 -8.50 -12.27 10.77
CA ASP A 166 -8.27 -11.50 11.99
C ASP A 166 -7.01 -11.97 12.72
N ALA A 167 -6.79 -13.28 12.84
CA ALA A 167 -5.60 -13.85 13.46
C ALA A 167 -4.33 -13.41 12.73
N VAL A 168 -4.29 -13.52 11.41
CA VAL A 168 -3.13 -13.07 10.59
C VAL A 168 -2.94 -11.55 10.69
N THR A 169 -4.02 -10.78 10.72
CA THR A 169 -3.96 -9.33 10.94
C THR A 169 -3.36 -8.99 12.31
N HIS A 170 -3.66 -9.75 13.35
CA HIS A 170 -3.05 -9.57 14.67
C HIS A 170 -1.54 -9.86 14.65
N ILE A 171 -1.09 -10.91 13.93
CA ILE A 171 0.35 -11.19 13.75
C ILE A 171 1.04 -10.00 13.08
N VAL A 172 0.46 -9.46 12.01
CA VAL A 172 1.01 -8.25 11.34
C VAL A 172 1.09 -7.07 12.29
N ARG A 173 0.08 -6.83 13.11
CA ARG A 173 0.11 -5.76 14.13
C ARG A 173 1.26 -5.92 15.13
N ILE A 174 1.59 -7.16 15.51
CA ILE A 174 2.75 -7.44 16.37
C ILE A 174 4.03 -7.05 15.65
N VAL A 175 4.20 -7.48 14.39
CA VAL A 175 5.37 -7.12 13.57
C VAL A 175 5.48 -5.60 13.43
N ILE A 176 4.38 -4.90 13.13
CA ILE A 176 4.38 -3.44 12.99
C ILE A 176 4.74 -2.72 14.31
N ARG A 177 4.43 -3.29 15.48
CA ARG A 177 4.86 -2.72 16.77
C ARG A 177 6.38 -2.75 16.95
N LEU A 178 7.08 -3.63 16.24
CA LEU A 178 8.54 -3.69 16.23
C LEU A 178 9.17 -2.67 15.26
N ALA A 179 8.36 -1.95 14.45
CA ALA A 179 8.84 -0.98 13.49
C ALA A 179 9.79 0.08 14.05
N PRO A 180 9.61 0.65 15.26
CA PRO A 180 10.57 1.61 15.81
C PRO A 180 11.99 1.03 15.93
N ILE A 181 12.11 -0.21 16.35
CA ILE A 181 13.40 -0.93 16.51
C ILE A 181 13.94 -1.32 15.13
N GLY A 182 13.10 -1.85 14.25
CA GLY A 182 13.48 -2.23 12.91
C GLY A 182 13.96 -1.03 12.07
N ILE A 183 13.22 0.08 12.11
CA ILE A 183 13.57 1.31 11.39
C ILE A 183 14.83 1.94 11.97
N PHE A 184 15.01 1.94 13.30
CA PHE A 184 16.27 2.33 13.93
C PHE A 184 17.45 1.56 13.32
N GLY A 185 17.37 0.23 13.26
CA GLY A 185 18.43 -0.62 12.70
C GLY A 185 18.68 -0.39 11.24
N LEU A 186 17.61 -0.22 10.40
CA LEU A 186 17.74 0.11 8.97
C LEU A 186 18.39 1.46 8.75
N VAL A 187 17.98 2.49 9.47
CA VAL A 187 18.53 3.85 9.33
C VAL A 187 19.98 3.88 9.76
N ALA A 188 20.30 3.31 10.92
CA ALA A 188 21.66 3.27 11.44
C ALA A 188 22.60 2.49 10.51
N GLY A 189 22.19 1.31 10.04
CA GLY A 189 22.98 0.46 9.16
C GLY A 189 23.20 1.10 7.78
N ASN A 190 22.13 1.52 7.10
CA ASN A 190 22.24 2.13 5.78
C ASN A 190 23.06 3.43 5.79
N LEU A 191 22.88 4.25 6.83
CA LEU A 191 23.63 5.49 6.94
C LEU A 191 25.12 5.25 7.24
N ALA A 192 25.42 4.23 8.05
CA ALA A 192 26.80 3.82 8.33
C ALA A 192 27.52 3.27 7.08
N GLU A 193 26.77 2.65 6.14
CA GLU A 193 27.32 2.14 4.87
C GLU A 193 27.39 3.21 3.77
N SER A 194 26.33 4.00 3.61
CA SER A 194 26.14 4.92 2.47
C SER A 194 26.50 6.37 2.79
N GLY A 195 26.71 6.71 4.05
CA GLY A 195 27.06 8.06 4.50
C GLY A 195 25.85 9.02 4.50
N LEU A 196 26.09 10.28 4.89
CA LEU A 196 25.04 11.33 5.00
C LEU A 196 24.38 11.69 3.66
N SER A 197 25.04 11.43 2.53
CA SER A 197 24.48 11.64 1.20
C SER A 197 23.19 10.85 0.95
N ALA A 198 23.06 9.69 1.59
CA ALA A 198 21.85 8.87 1.52
C ALA A 198 20.59 9.59 2.05
N LEU A 199 20.73 10.44 3.08
CA LEU A 199 19.61 11.22 3.63
C LEU A 199 18.98 12.16 2.59
N GLY A 200 19.81 12.76 1.72
CA GLY A 200 19.31 13.60 0.62
C GLY A 200 18.44 12.82 -0.36
N GLY A 201 18.83 11.60 -0.69
CA GLY A 201 18.05 10.70 -1.55
C GLY A 201 16.69 10.34 -0.91
N TYR A 202 16.69 9.95 0.38
CA TYR A 202 15.44 9.66 1.09
C TYR A 202 14.52 10.88 1.20
N ALA A 203 15.05 12.06 1.50
CA ALA A 203 14.28 13.29 1.56
C ALA A 203 13.62 13.60 0.20
N ARG A 204 14.34 13.40 -0.90
CA ARG A 204 13.82 13.61 -2.26
C ARG A 204 12.68 12.64 -2.59
N ILE A 205 12.84 11.33 -2.31
CA ILE A 205 11.79 10.33 -2.53
C ILE A 205 10.55 10.67 -1.68
N LEU A 206 10.75 11.00 -0.40
CA LEU A 206 9.66 11.38 0.49
C LEU A 206 8.92 12.61 -0.01
N THR A 207 9.64 13.61 -0.53
CA THR A 207 9.03 14.81 -1.13
C THR A 207 8.18 14.45 -2.35
N VAL A 208 8.66 13.58 -3.24
CA VAL A 208 7.88 13.11 -4.40
C VAL A 208 6.63 12.34 -3.95
N LEU A 209 6.75 11.42 -2.99
CA LEU A 209 5.62 10.67 -2.45
C LEU A 209 4.56 11.60 -1.82
N LEU A 210 4.99 12.50 -0.95
CA LEU A 210 4.07 13.44 -0.29
C LEU A 210 3.43 14.40 -1.27
N SER A 211 4.18 14.88 -2.27
CA SER A 211 3.64 15.74 -3.34
C SER A 211 2.55 15.01 -4.13
N CYS A 212 2.77 13.75 -4.52
CA CYS A 212 1.75 12.94 -5.19
C CYS A 212 0.50 12.76 -4.32
N MET A 213 0.68 12.46 -3.03
CA MET A 213 -0.44 12.28 -2.11
C MET A 213 -1.25 13.57 -1.91
N LEU A 214 -0.57 14.71 -1.78
CA LEU A 214 -1.22 16.03 -1.65
C LEU A 214 -1.94 16.43 -2.94
N ILE A 215 -1.33 16.24 -4.11
CA ILE A 215 -1.96 16.52 -5.40
C ILE A 215 -3.20 15.63 -5.57
N MET A 216 -3.11 14.35 -5.21
CA MET A 216 -4.25 13.44 -5.25
C MET A 216 -5.38 13.89 -4.34
N ALA A 217 -5.08 14.25 -3.09
CA ALA A 217 -6.06 14.66 -2.10
C ALA A 217 -6.70 16.02 -2.40
N LEU A 218 -5.91 16.99 -2.89
CA LEU A 218 -6.35 18.40 -3.02
C LEU A 218 -6.71 18.82 -4.44
N LEU A 219 -6.31 18.06 -5.47
CA LEU A 219 -6.61 18.39 -6.87
C LEU A 219 -7.40 17.27 -7.56
N ILE A 220 -6.88 16.05 -7.62
CA ILE A 220 -7.47 14.97 -8.45
C ILE A 220 -8.78 14.46 -7.83
N ASN A 221 -8.81 14.12 -6.55
CA ASN A 221 -10.05 13.68 -5.90
C ASN A 221 -11.14 14.78 -5.93
N PRO A 222 -10.84 16.06 -5.61
CA PRO A 222 -11.79 17.15 -5.80
C PRO A 222 -12.26 17.28 -7.25
N LEU A 223 -11.38 17.13 -8.23
CA LEU A 223 -11.74 17.18 -9.64
C LEU A 223 -12.73 16.07 -10.04
N ILE A 224 -12.47 14.82 -9.59
CA ILE A 224 -13.38 13.69 -9.81
C ILE A 224 -14.77 13.99 -9.22
N VAL A 225 -14.81 14.51 -7.99
CA VAL A 225 -16.07 14.88 -7.34
C VAL A 225 -16.77 16.02 -8.11
N TRP A 226 -16.03 17.05 -8.49
CA TRP A 226 -16.59 18.18 -9.26
C TRP A 226 -17.17 17.75 -10.62
N VAL A 227 -16.46 16.91 -11.35
CA VAL A 227 -16.94 16.37 -12.65
C VAL A 227 -18.26 15.63 -12.48
N LYS A 228 -18.43 14.87 -11.40
CA LYS A 228 -19.64 14.10 -11.11
C LYS A 228 -20.79 14.93 -10.57
N THR A 229 -20.52 15.83 -9.63
CA THR A 229 -21.55 16.56 -8.88
C THR A 229 -21.84 17.96 -9.43
N ARG A 230 -20.88 18.53 -10.19
CA ARG A 230 -20.88 19.92 -10.65
C ARG A 230 -21.02 20.93 -9.50
N ARG A 231 -20.68 20.52 -8.29
CA ARG A 231 -20.69 21.36 -7.08
C ARG A 231 -19.28 21.56 -6.57
N ASN A 232 -19.06 22.60 -5.76
CA ASN A 232 -17.77 22.82 -5.12
C ASN A 232 -17.42 21.64 -4.19
N PRO A 233 -16.33 20.87 -4.45
CA PRO A 233 -15.96 19.70 -3.66
C PRO A 233 -15.23 20.03 -2.36
N TYR A 234 -14.63 21.23 -2.24
CA TYR A 234 -13.71 21.53 -1.17
C TYR A 234 -14.32 21.51 0.25
N PRO A 235 -15.58 21.93 0.49
CA PRO A 235 -16.17 21.78 1.82
C PRO A 235 -16.17 20.34 2.32
N ILE A 236 -16.53 19.37 1.45
CA ILE A 236 -16.51 17.94 1.81
C ILE A 236 -15.09 17.39 1.92
N VAL A 237 -14.17 17.83 1.06
CA VAL A 237 -12.76 17.41 1.08
C VAL A 237 -12.10 17.83 2.39
N PHE A 238 -12.23 19.09 2.82
CA PHE A 238 -11.65 19.56 4.08
C PHE A 238 -12.31 18.91 5.30
N THR A 239 -13.61 18.67 5.25
CA THR A 239 -14.31 17.94 6.31
C THR A 239 -13.77 16.51 6.42
N ALA A 240 -13.63 15.81 5.30
CA ALA A 240 -13.08 14.46 5.28
C ALA A 240 -11.61 14.41 5.74
N LEU A 241 -10.77 15.35 5.30
CA LEU A 241 -9.37 15.43 5.73
C LEU A 241 -9.26 15.70 7.23
N ARG A 242 -10.07 16.61 7.78
CA ARG A 242 -10.05 16.98 9.20
C ARG A 242 -10.51 15.83 10.10
N GLU A 243 -11.56 15.12 9.72
CA GLU A 243 -12.20 14.13 10.59
C GLU A 243 -11.67 12.71 10.35
N SER A 244 -11.64 12.28 9.09
CA SER A 244 -11.19 10.95 8.70
C SER A 244 -9.69 10.92 8.41
N GLY A 245 -9.14 11.92 7.73
CA GLY A 245 -7.74 11.98 7.34
C GLY A 245 -6.80 11.99 8.54
N VAL A 246 -7.11 12.76 9.59
CA VAL A 246 -6.32 12.78 10.83
C VAL A 246 -6.32 11.40 11.49
N THR A 247 -7.49 10.77 11.60
CA THR A 247 -7.60 9.42 12.18
C THR A 247 -6.86 8.39 11.33
N ALA A 248 -7.00 8.44 10.01
CA ALA A 248 -6.30 7.56 9.07
C ALA A 248 -4.78 7.69 9.19
N PHE A 249 -4.26 8.90 9.33
CA PHE A 249 -2.84 9.17 9.50
C PHE A 249 -2.27 8.47 10.75
N PHE A 250 -2.96 8.59 11.90
CA PHE A 250 -2.49 7.97 13.13
C PHE A 250 -2.71 6.47 13.19
N THR A 251 -3.84 5.97 12.68
CA THR A 251 -4.15 4.51 12.67
C THR A 251 -3.39 3.77 11.57
N ARG A 252 -3.06 4.44 10.47
CA ARG A 252 -2.43 3.87 9.26
C ARG A 252 -3.19 2.64 8.73
N SER A 253 -4.50 2.60 8.95
CA SER A 253 -5.36 1.47 8.59
C SER A 253 -6.69 1.99 8.07
N SER A 254 -6.98 1.69 6.80
CA SER A 254 -8.28 1.99 6.21
C SER A 254 -9.41 1.23 6.92
N ALA A 255 -9.16 -0.01 7.34
CA ALA A 255 -10.13 -0.82 8.07
C ALA A 255 -10.47 -0.22 9.44
N ALA A 256 -9.46 0.23 10.21
CA ALA A 256 -9.68 0.89 11.49
C ALA A 256 -10.42 2.25 11.35
N ASN A 257 -10.38 2.84 10.17
CA ASN A 257 -11.04 4.12 9.89
C ASN A 257 -12.47 3.97 9.36
N ILE A 258 -12.94 2.74 9.10
CA ILE A 258 -14.32 2.47 8.63
C ILE A 258 -15.36 3.12 9.55
N PRO A 259 -15.35 2.92 10.87
CA PRO A 259 -16.38 3.51 11.75
C PRO A 259 -16.42 5.03 11.69
N VAL A 260 -15.25 5.68 11.57
CA VAL A 260 -15.15 7.14 11.45
C VAL A 260 -15.79 7.62 10.15
N ASN A 261 -15.53 6.94 9.05
CA ASN A 261 -16.12 7.28 7.75
C ASN A 261 -17.63 7.01 7.71
N LEU A 262 -18.12 5.94 8.34
CA LEU A 262 -19.56 5.67 8.45
C LEU A 262 -20.26 6.78 9.24
N ALA A 263 -19.70 7.17 10.39
CA ALA A 263 -20.25 8.27 11.20
C ALA A 263 -20.20 9.62 10.44
N LEU A 264 -19.15 9.84 9.64
CA LEU A 264 -19.07 11.04 8.79
C LEU A 264 -20.16 11.03 7.70
N CYS A 265 -20.37 9.90 7.03
CA CYS A 265 -21.44 9.76 6.03
C CYS A 265 -22.83 9.97 6.62
N GLU A 266 -23.10 9.47 7.83
CA GLU A 266 -24.35 9.68 8.56
C GLU A 266 -24.58 11.16 8.86
N ARG A 267 -23.57 11.89 9.33
CA ARG A 267 -23.66 13.35 9.58
C ARG A 267 -23.83 14.19 8.33
N LEU A 268 -23.37 13.69 7.19
CA LEU A 268 -23.55 14.32 5.88
C LEU A 268 -24.92 13.96 5.25
N ASP A 269 -25.77 13.23 5.99
CA ASP A 269 -27.09 12.80 5.56
C ASP A 269 -27.07 12.02 4.22
N LEU A 270 -26.05 11.15 4.06
CA LEU A 270 -25.92 10.31 2.89
C LEU A 270 -26.79 9.04 3.02
N GLU A 271 -27.14 8.43 1.88
CA GLU A 271 -27.95 7.24 1.84
C GLU A 271 -27.28 6.07 2.56
N LYS A 272 -27.91 5.57 3.65
CA LYS A 272 -27.34 4.56 4.55
C LYS A 272 -26.95 3.27 3.84
N ASP A 273 -27.82 2.74 2.97
CA ASP A 273 -27.56 1.48 2.26
C ASP A 273 -26.35 1.59 1.33
N THR A 274 -26.13 2.76 0.74
CA THR A 274 -24.99 3.05 -0.12
C THR A 274 -23.70 3.16 0.69
N TYR A 275 -23.65 3.98 1.74
CA TYR A 275 -22.39 4.16 2.46
C TYR A 275 -22.02 2.97 3.35
N ALA A 276 -23.01 2.25 3.91
CA ALA A 276 -22.73 1.06 4.70
C ALA A 276 -22.00 -0.03 3.91
N LEU A 277 -22.17 -0.04 2.58
CA LEU A 277 -21.52 -0.99 1.70
C LEU A 277 -20.26 -0.39 1.05
N SER A 278 -20.33 0.86 0.57
CA SER A 278 -19.20 1.49 -0.14
C SER A 278 -18.00 1.74 0.78
N ILE A 279 -18.21 2.20 2.01
CA ILE A 279 -17.08 2.52 2.91
C ILE A 279 -16.22 1.28 3.25
N PRO A 280 -16.79 0.12 3.69
CA PRO A 280 -16.00 -1.10 3.88
C PRO A 280 -15.36 -1.60 2.59
N LEU A 281 -16.08 -1.55 1.46
CA LEU A 281 -15.54 -1.95 0.17
C LEU A 281 -14.38 -1.05 -0.26
N GLY A 282 -14.52 0.26 -0.09
CA GLY A 282 -13.47 1.24 -0.38
C GLY A 282 -12.21 1.05 0.47
N ALA A 283 -12.37 0.61 1.72
CA ALA A 283 -11.23 0.30 2.58
C ALA A 283 -10.36 -0.86 2.07
N THR A 284 -10.86 -1.67 1.14
CA THR A 284 -10.14 -2.80 0.54
C THR A 284 -9.69 -2.55 -0.89
N ILE A 285 -10.45 -1.80 -1.71
CA ILE A 285 -10.16 -1.65 -3.15
C ILE A 285 -9.79 -0.23 -3.57
N ASN A 286 -10.05 0.80 -2.77
CA ASN A 286 -9.68 2.19 -3.10
C ASN A 286 -8.31 2.53 -2.48
N MET A 287 -7.25 2.01 -3.06
CA MET A 287 -5.89 2.03 -2.52
C MET A 287 -4.96 3.01 -3.27
N GLY A 288 -5.43 4.23 -3.56
CA GLY A 288 -4.65 5.22 -4.30
C GLY A 288 -3.28 5.54 -3.68
N GLY A 289 -3.20 5.63 -2.34
CA GLY A 289 -1.93 5.86 -1.65
C GLY A 289 -0.92 4.73 -1.84
N ALA A 290 -1.37 3.46 -1.78
CA ALA A 290 -0.52 2.30 -2.04
C ALA A 290 -0.07 2.27 -3.52
N ALA A 291 -0.96 2.57 -4.46
CA ALA A 291 -0.62 2.65 -5.88
C ALA A 291 0.46 3.72 -6.15
N ILE A 292 0.38 4.90 -5.51
CA ILE A 292 1.42 5.93 -5.58
C ILE A 292 2.74 5.37 -5.04
N THR A 293 2.72 4.78 -3.86
CA THR A 293 3.94 4.27 -3.19
C THR A 293 4.62 3.20 -4.04
N ILE A 294 3.87 2.21 -4.53
CA ILE A 294 4.39 1.14 -5.40
C ILE A 294 5.02 1.75 -6.65
N THR A 295 4.32 2.65 -7.34
CA THR A 295 4.78 3.25 -8.60
C THR A 295 6.05 4.08 -8.39
N VAL A 296 6.06 4.98 -7.40
CA VAL A 296 7.22 5.86 -7.14
C VAL A 296 8.45 5.04 -6.75
N LEU A 297 8.31 4.06 -5.86
CA LEU A 297 9.43 3.24 -5.41
C LEU A 297 9.96 2.33 -6.52
N THR A 298 9.08 1.75 -7.35
CA THR A 298 9.50 0.93 -8.49
C THR A 298 10.25 1.75 -9.53
N LEU A 299 9.78 2.96 -9.86
CA LEU A 299 10.49 3.85 -10.78
C LEU A 299 11.81 4.35 -10.19
N ALA A 300 11.86 4.65 -8.89
CA ALA A 300 13.10 5.00 -8.22
C ALA A 300 14.11 3.85 -8.23
N ALA A 301 13.67 2.60 -8.04
CA ALA A 301 14.52 1.43 -8.18
C ALA A 301 15.04 1.25 -9.62
N ALA A 302 14.17 1.40 -10.62
CA ALA A 302 14.55 1.33 -12.03
C ALA A 302 15.62 2.38 -12.37
N HIS A 303 15.41 3.64 -11.95
CA HIS A 303 16.39 4.70 -12.14
C HIS A 303 17.74 4.41 -11.45
N THR A 304 17.70 3.81 -10.25
CA THR A 304 18.93 3.44 -9.52
C THR A 304 19.71 2.34 -10.22
N LEU A 305 19.01 1.40 -10.85
CA LEU A 305 19.59 0.31 -11.63
C LEU A 305 19.97 0.72 -13.07
N GLY A 306 19.75 1.98 -13.46
CA GLY A 306 19.99 2.45 -14.82
C GLY A 306 19.05 1.86 -15.87
N ILE A 307 17.90 1.31 -15.44
CA ILE A 307 16.90 0.73 -16.34
C ILE A 307 16.03 1.85 -16.89
N ALA A 308 16.10 2.07 -18.21
CA ALA A 308 15.21 2.99 -18.90
C ALA A 308 13.79 2.40 -18.97
N VAL A 309 12.80 3.13 -18.43
CA VAL A 309 11.39 2.75 -18.49
C VAL A 309 10.71 3.65 -19.51
N ASP A 310 10.27 3.06 -20.63
CA ASP A 310 9.50 3.75 -21.65
C ASP A 310 8.06 4.01 -21.19
N PHE A 311 7.39 4.98 -21.82
CA PHE A 311 6.03 5.38 -21.42
C PHE A 311 5.01 4.22 -21.44
N PRO A 312 5.01 3.33 -22.45
CA PRO A 312 4.13 2.17 -22.47
C PRO A 312 4.37 1.20 -21.29
N THR A 313 5.63 0.96 -20.93
CA THR A 313 5.97 0.12 -19.76
C THR A 313 5.57 0.80 -18.46
N ALA A 314 5.75 2.12 -18.34
CA ALA A 314 5.27 2.90 -17.20
C ALA A 314 3.73 2.83 -17.06
N LEU A 315 3.00 2.88 -18.18
CA LEU A 315 1.54 2.74 -18.19
C LEU A 315 1.11 1.36 -17.70
N LEU A 316 1.77 0.30 -18.16
CA LEU A 316 1.54 -1.07 -17.68
C LEU A 316 1.85 -1.18 -16.20
N LEU A 317 2.96 -0.60 -15.74
CA LEU A 317 3.31 -0.53 -14.32
C LEU A 317 2.19 0.11 -13.50
N SER A 318 1.54 1.18 -14.00
CA SER A 318 0.44 1.83 -13.28
C SER A 318 -0.77 0.92 -13.09
N VAL A 319 -1.10 0.11 -14.09
CA VAL A 319 -2.19 -0.87 -14.00
C VAL A 319 -1.84 -1.97 -13.00
N VAL A 320 -0.62 -2.49 -13.08
CA VAL A 320 -0.13 -3.51 -12.12
C VAL A 320 -0.08 -2.96 -10.71
N ALA A 321 0.42 -1.72 -10.52
CA ALA A 321 0.45 -1.06 -9.22
C ALA A 321 -0.96 -0.87 -8.65
N ALA A 322 -1.93 -0.46 -9.46
CA ALA A 322 -3.33 -0.30 -9.04
C ALA A 322 -3.96 -1.64 -8.62
N LEU A 323 -3.71 -2.72 -9.37
CA LEU A 323 -4.19 -4.06 -9.02
C LEU A 323 -3.51 -4.61 -7.77
N SER A 324 -2.19 -4.45 -7.66
CA SER A 324 -1.42 -4.89 -6.48
C SER A 324 -1.81 -4.11 -5.22
N ALA A 325 -2.09 -2.81 -5.37
CA ALA A 325 -2.56 -1.97 -4.28
C ALA A 325 -3.88 -2.47 -3.67
N CYS A 326 -4.79 -3.01 -4.49
CA CYS A 326 -6.03 -3.64 -3.98
C CYS A 326 -5.74 -4.87 -3.10
N GLY A 327 -4.60 -5.54 -3.31
CA GLY A 327 -4.16 -6.67 -2.49
C GLY A 327 -3.49 -6.27 -1.17
N ALA A 328 -3.02 -5.03 -1.06
CA ALA A 328 -2.35 -4.53 0.15
C ALA A 328 -3.28 -4.40 1.37
N SER A 329 -4.59 -4.57 1.19
CA SER A 329 -5.67 -4.52 2.17
C SER A 329 -5.64 -3.33 3.16
N GLY A 330 -6.78 -2.96 3.73
CA GLY A 330 -6.95 -1.81 4.62
C GLY A 330 -6.32 -1.95 6.02
N VAL A 331 -5.40 -2.89 6.24
CA VAL A 331 -4.70 -3.07 7.53
C VAL A 331 -3.59 -2.05 7.76
N ALA A 332 -3.26 -1.81 9.02
CA ALA A 332 -2.19 -0.90 9.39
C ALA A 332 -0.85 -1.34 8.75
N GLY A 333 -0.25 -0.46 7.97
CA GLY A 333 1.01 -0.73 7.29
C GLY A 333 0.91 -1.58 6.03
N GLY A 334 -0.29 -1.89 5.51
CA GLY A 334 -0.49 -2.70 4.30
C GLY A 334 0.25 -2.16 3.06
N SER A 335 0.53 -0.86 2.98
CA SER A 335 1.34 -0.28 1.90
C SER A 335 2.84 -0.57 2.00
N LEU A 336 3.29 -1.17 3.09
CA LEU A 336 4.68 -1.58 3.29
C LEU A 336 4.89 -3.06 2.93
N LEU A 337 3.81 -3.78 2.73
CA LEU A 337 3.78 -5.18 2.32
C LEU A 337 3.76 -5.27 0.80
#